data_694f32411ef41345ef6d481aa0f53c11
#
_entry.id   694f32411ef41345ef6d481aa0f53c11
#
_cell.length_a   1.000
_cell.length_b   1.000
_cell.length_c   1.000
_cell.angle_alpha   90.00
_cell.angle_beta   90.00
_cell.angle_gamma   90.00
#
_symmetry.space_group_name_H-M   'P 1'
#
loop_
_entity.id
_entity.type
_entity.pdbx_description
1 polymer ?
#
loop_
_entity_poly.entity_id
_entity_poly.type
_entity_poly.pdbx_seq_one_letter_code
_entity_poly.pdbx_strand_id
1 'polypeptide(L)'
;MRIVSATSTARWVATHTAASESGALFDPTRRYRYRLWRRWAHEGPVVVFVMLNPSTADARRDDPTIRRCAGFARAWGYAGMTVVNLFALRATDPARLRRARDPIGCDNDRHIADAAAGGDALVVAWGAHGALGGRDHAVLALLAGRGAACLGLTRAGHPRHPLYLPRGTQPRPLG
;
A
#
# COMPACT_ATOMS: atom_id res chain seq x y z
N MET A 1 -0.50 -42.79 -2.35
CA MET A 1 -1.47 -41.67 -2.28
C MET A 1 -0.70 -40.41 -1.92
N ARG A 2 -0.33 -39.61 -2.95
CA ARG A 2 0.44 -38.38 -2.78
C ARG A 2 -0.53 -37.24 -2.59
N ILE A 3 -0.47 -36.58 -1.44
CA ILE A 3 -1.19 -35.34 -1.18
C ILE A 3 -0.45 -34.22 -1.91
N VAL A 4 -1.06 -33.70 -2.97
CA VAL A 4 -0.56 -32.52 -3.67
C VAL A 4 -1.05 -31.29 -2.92
N SER A 5 -0.14 -30.63 -2.20
CA SER A 5 -0.39 -29.33 -1.59
C SER A 5 -0.67 -28.32 -2.70
N ALA A 6 -1.86 -27.77 -2.73
CA ALA A 6 -2.24 -26.71 -3.67
C ALA A 6 -1.55 -25.40 -3.25
N THR A 7 -0.37 -25.14 -3.78
CA THR A 7 0.27 -23.82 -3.72
C THR A 7 -0.54 -22.87 -4.60
N SER A 8 -1.22 -21.91 -4.00
CA SER A 8 -1.90 -20.81 -4.69
C SER A 8 -0.86 -20.01 -5.48
N THR A 9 -0.75 -20.26 -6.79
CA THR A 9 0.10 -19.49 -7.69
C THR A 9 -0.57 -18.15 -8.00
N ALA A 10 -0.25 -17.11 -7.21
CA ALA A 10 -0.60 -15.75 -7.54
C ALA A 10 0.10 -15.36 -8.86
N ARG A 11 -0.66 -15.01 -9.91
CA ARG A 11 -0.11 -14.56 -11.18
C ARG A 11 0.48 -13.15 -11.01
N TRP A 12 1.79 -13.04 -11.19
CA TRP A 12 2.52 -11.77 -11.22
C TRP A 12 2.33 -11.10 -12.58
N VAL A 13 1.85 -9.86 -12.59
CA VAL A 13 1.90 -9.01 -13.78
C VAL A 13 2.95 -7.94 -13.52
N ALA A 14 4.20 -8.27 -13.85
CA ALA A 14 5.32 -7.33 -13.83
C ALA A 14 5.54 -6.77 -15.24
N THR A 15 5.73 -5.45 -15.35
CA THR A 15 6.17 -4.81 -16.59
C THR A 15 7.53 -4.19 -16.31
N HIS A 16 8.58 -4.73 -16.96
CA HIS A 16 9.94 -4.20 -16.88
C HIS A 16 10.16 -3.23 -18.03
N THR A 17 10.66 -2.04 -17.73
CA THR A 17 11.31 -1.16 -18.72
C THR A 17 12.77 -1.00 -18.33
N ALA A 18 13.66 -0.74 -19.29
CA ALA A 18 15.12 -0.72 -19.10
C ALA A 18 15.62 0.27 -18.01
N ALA A 19 14.81 1.24 -17.61
CA ALA A 19 15.16 2.27 -16.61
C ALA A 19 14.24 2.26 -15.37
N SER A 20 13.14 1.51 -15.36
CA SER A 20 12.22 1.48 -14.24
C SER A 20 11.48 0.15 -14.15
N GLU A 21 11.29 -0.32 -12.93
CA GLU A 21 10.47 -1.50 -12.64
C GLU A 21 9.13 -1.05 -12.04
N SER A 22 8.04 -1.47 -12.66
CA SER A 22 6.69 -1.21 -12.21
C SER A 22 5.88 -2.48 -12.19
N GLY A 23 5.03 -2.65 -11.18
CA GLY A 23 4.20 -3.83 -11.12
C GLY A 23 3.06 -3.72 -10.12
N ALA A 24 2.18 -4.71 -10.15
CA ALA A 24 1.12 -4.89 -9.18
C ALA A 24 0.81 -6.38 -9.02
N LEU A 25 0.53 -6.78 -7.79
CA LEU A 25 0.14 -8.14 -7.43
C LEU A 25 -1.34 -8.19 -7.11
N PHE A 26 -2.04 -9.06 -7.82
CA PHE A 26 -3.48 -9.30 -7.64
C PHE A 26 -3.76 -10.75 -7.25
N ASP A 27 -4.91 -10.98 -6.64
CA ASP A 27 -5.50 -12.31 -6.61
C ASP A 27 -5.90 -12.79 -8.01
N PRO A 28 -6.15 -14.09 -8.24
CA PRO A 28 -6.53 -14.61 -9.56
C PRO A 28 -7.80 -13.96 -10.15
N THR A 29 -8.72 -13.49 -9.32
CA THR A 29 -9.96 -12.83 -9.78
C THR A 29 -9.78 -11.34 -10.08
N ARG A 30 -8.61 -10.76 -9.74
CA ARG A 30 -8.29 -9.33 -9.79
C ARG A 30 -9.24 -8.43 -8.99
N ARG A 31 -9.98 -8.99 -8.05
CA ARG A 31 -10.81 -8.24 -7.09
C ARG A 31 -9.98 -7.62 -5.98
N TYR A 32 -8.88 -8.27 -5.61
CA TYR A 32 -7.94 -7.81 -4.60
C TYR A 32 -6.61 -7.44 -5.23
N ARG A 33 -6.03 -6.30 -4.83
CA ARG A 33 -4.68 -5.90 -5.13
C ARG A 33 -3.88 -5.87 -3.84
N TYR A 34 -2.94 -6.80 -3.69
CA TYR A 34 -2.12 -6.92 -2.48
C TYR A 34 -0.94 -5.97 -2.45
N ARG A 35 -0.29 -5.72 -3.60
CA ARG A 35 0.86 -4.82 -3.70
C ARG A 35 0.82 -4.05 -5.02
N LEU A 36 1.40 -2.84 -4.99
CA LEU A 36 1.76 -2.07 -6.18
C LEU A 36 3.14 -1.48 -5.92
N TRP A 37 4.02 -1.50 -6.92
CA TRP A 37 5.33 -0.87 -6.78
C TRP A 37 5.70 -0.07 -8.01
N ARG A 38 6.57 0.92 -7.77
CA ARG A 38 7.18 1.78 -8.78
C ARG A 38 8.62 1.99 -8.39
N ARG A 39 9.55 1.73 -9.30
CA ARG A 39 10.96 2.00 -9.14
C ARG A 39 11.46 2.83 -10.33
N TRP A 40 12.08 3.94 -10.05
CA TRP A 40 12.55 4.89 -11.07
C TRP A 40 14.06 5.06 -11.06
N ALA A 41 14.79 4.51 -10.09
CA ALA A 41 16.24 4.38 -10.08
C ALA A 41 16.63 2.95 -9.73
N HIS A 42 17.69 2.48 -10.31
CA HIS A 42 18.14 1.08 -10.16
C HIS A 42 18.61 0.80 -8.73
N GLU A 43 19.31 1.77 -8.13
CA GLU A 43 19.82 1.70 -6.76
C GLU A 43 19.17 2.77 -5.88
N GLY A 44 19.20 2.56 -4.56
CA GLY A 44 18.72 3.49 -3.57
C GLY A 44 17.49 3.00 -2.80
N PRO A 45 17.09 3.76 -1.76
CA PRO A 45 16.07 3.34 -0.81
C PRO A 45 14.66 3.33 -1.40
N VAL A 46 13.80 2.49 -0.81
CA VAL A 46 12.38 2.32 -1.16
C VAL A 46 11.50 2.67 0.04
N VAL A 47 10.51 3.55 -0.16
CA VAL A 47 9.50 3.85 0.85
C VAL A 47 8.27 2.99 0.66
N VAL A 48 7.72 2.49 1.77
CA VAL A 48 6.46 1.75 1.79
C VAL A 48 5.34 2.66 2.27
N PHE A 49 4.28 2.77 1.47
CA PHE A 49 3.03 3.44 1.88
C PHE A 49 1.99 2.40 2.27
N VAL A 50 1.38 2.56 3.44
CA VAL A 50 0.20 1.79 3.85
C VAL A 50 -1.02 2.71 3.72
N MET A 51 -1.85 2.42 2.71
CA MET A 51 -3.00 3.23 2.33
C MET A 51 -4.32 2.56 2.76
N LEU A 52 -5.47 3.13 2.40
CA LEU A 52 -6.78 2.58 2.76
C LEU A 52 -7.11 1.33 1.94
N ASN A 53 -7.32 1.50 0.65
CA ASN A 53 -7.67 0.42 -0.28
C ASN A 53 -7.23 0.75 -1.71
N PRO A 54 -7.05 -0.25 -2.58
CA PRO A 54 -6.75 -0.03 -3.97
C PRO A 54 -7.96 0.54 -4.72
N SER A 55 -7.68 1.43 -5.67
CA SER A 55 -8.68 1.95 -6.61
C SER A 55 -8.40 1.44 -8.03
N THR A 56 -8.09 2.33 -8.97
CA THR A 56 -7.96 2.00 -10.39
C THR A 56 -6.53 1.71 -10.84
N ALA A 57 -5.52 2.10 -10.06
CA ALA A 57 -4.12 1.87 -10.42
C ALA A 57 -3.79 0.38 -10.55
N ASP A 58 -2.95 0.06 -11.53
CA ASP A 58 -2.47 -1.29 -11.83
C ASP A 58 -0.97 -1.30 -12.13
N ALA A 59 -0.46 -2.35 -12.76
CA ALA A 59 0.97 -2.49 -13.08
C ALA A 59 1.50 -1.39 -14.02
N ARG A 60 0.64 -0.77 -14.85
CA ARG A 60 1.00 0.19 -15.89
C ARG A 60 0.39 1.57 -15.71
N ARG A 61 -0.70 1.67 -14.99
CA ARG A 61 -1.48 2.91 -14.83
C ARG A 61 -1.47 3.39 -13.40
N ASP A 62 -1.21 4.67 -13.22
CA ASP A 62 -1.30 5.35 -11.92
C ASP A 62 -2.63 6.09 -11.81
N ASP A 63 -3.29 5.92 -10.68
CA ASP A 63 -4.37 6.83 -10.26
C ASP A 63 -3.81 8.09 -9.60
N PRO A 64 -4.65 9.10 -9.29
CA PRO A 64 -4.20 10.34 -8.65
C PRO A 64 -3.45 10.13 -7.33
N THR A 65 -3.86 9.12 -6.54
CA THR A 65 -3.21 8.80 -5.25
C THR A 65 -1.81 8.24 -5.46
N ILE A 66 -1.65 7.30 -6.38
CA ILE A 66 -0.34 6.70 -6.71
C ILE A 66 0.62 7.75 -7.27
N ARG A 67 0.14 8.64 -8.17
CA ARG A 67 0.96 9.77 -8.66
C ARG A 67 1.41 10.67 -7.50
N ARG A 68 0.53 10.90 -6.52
CA ARG A 68 0.86 11.73 -5.36
C ARG A 68 1.91 11.08 -4.47
N CYS A 69 1.76 9.79 -4.16
CA CYS A 69 2.76 9.01 -3.40
C CYS A 69 4.12 9.00 -4.12
N ALA A 70 4.14 8.79 -5.44
CA ALA A 70 5.37 8.83 -6.22
C ALA A 70 6.04 10.21 -6.20
N GLY A 71 5.26 11.29 -6.23
CA GLY A 71 5.75 12.65 -6.09
C GLY A 71 6.43 12.91 -4.75
N PHE A 72 5.81 12.44 -3.66
CA PHE A 72 6.41 12.53 -2.32
C PHE A 72 7.68 11.68 -2.20
N ALA A 73 7.64 10.42 -2.62
CA ALA A 73 8.78 9.52 -2.55
C ALA A 73 10.00 10.08 -3.30
N ARG A 74 9.80 10.66 -4.50
CA ARG A 74 10.86 11.32 -5.26
C ARG A 74 11.39 12.57 -4.55
N ALA A 75 10.50 13.40 -4.01
CA ALA A 75 10.88 14.62 -3.28
C ALA A 75 11.68 14.32 -1.99
N TRP A 76 11.46 13.16 -1.39
CA TRP A 76 12.20 12.69 -0.21
C TRP A 76 13.49 11.92 -0.56
N GLY A 77 13.81 11.75 -1.86
CA GLY A 77 15.04 11.11 -2.31
C GLY A 77 15.00 9.58 -2.41
N TYR A 78 13.80 8.96 -2.40
CA TYR A 78 13.69 7.52 -2.58
C TYR A 78 13.83 7.13 -4.06
N ALA A 79 14.43 5.96 -4.30
CA ALA A 79 14.61 5.35 -5.62
C ALA A 79 13.36 4.63 -6.12
N GLY A 80 12.41 4.37 -5.23
CA GLY A 80 11.17 3.70 -5.53
C GLY A 80 10.18 3.74 -4.37
N MET A 81 9.00 3.20 -4.62
CA MET A 81 7.96 3.03 -3.60
C MET A 81 7.25 1.69 -3.76
N THR A 82 6.75 1.17 -2.65
CA THR A 82 5.78 0.08 -2.59
C THR A 82 4.51 0.59 -1.90
N VAL A 83 3.34 0.22 -2.41
CA VAL A 83 2.05 0.55 -1.82
C VAL A 83 1.33 -0.72 -1.45
N VAL A 84 0.93 -0.83 -0.20
CA VAL A 84 0.04 -1.83 0.38
C VAL A 84 -1.16 -1.13 1.00
N ASN A 85 -2.18 -1.87 1.36
CA ASN A 85 -3.43 -1.26 1.81
C ASN A 85 -3.97 -1.98 3.05
N LEU A 86 -4.69 -1.25 3.92
CA LEU A 86 -5.45 -1.85 5.02
C LEU A 86 -6.42 -2.91 4.51
N PHE A 87 -7.10 -2.60 3.42
CA PHE A 87 -8.04 -3.48 2.72
C PHE A 87 -7.51 -3.74 1.31
N ALA A 88 -7.37 -5.00 0.89
CA ALA A 88 -6.90 -5.32 -0.45
C ALA A 88 -8.01 -5.25 -1.51
N LEU A 89 -9.29 -5.20 -1.10
CA LEU A 89 -10.42 -5.10 -2.03
C LEU A 89 -10.34 -3.82 -2.86
N ARG A 90 -10.40 -3.95 -4.17
CA ARG A 90 -10.40 -2.82 -5.11
C ARG A 90 -11.76 -2.12 -5.10
N ALA A 91 -11.76 -0.85 -4.74
CA ALA A 91 -12.95 -0.01 -4.73
C ALA A 91 -12.60 1.46 -4.96
N THR A 92 -13.36 2.16 -5.80
CA THR A 92 -13.27 3.61 -5.99
C THR A 92 -14.05 4.37 -4.91
N ASP A 93 -15.11 3.75 -4.39
CA ASP A 93 -15.93 4.27 -3.31
C ASP A 93 -15.64 3.50 -2.01
N PRO A 94 -15.14 4.16 -0.94
CA PRO A 94 -14.90 3.51 0.35
C PRO A 94 -16.15 2.90 1.00
N ALA A 95 -17.36 3.32 0.63
CA ALA A 95 -18.61 2.72 1.12
C ALA A 95 -18.73 1.23 0.72
N ARG A 96 -18.10 0.83 -0.38
CA ARG A 96 -18.05 -0.59 -0.80
C ARG A 96 -17.33 -1.48 0.19
N LEU A 97 -16.32 -0.95 0.90
CA LEU A 97 -15.59 -1.72 1.92
C LEU A 97 -16.52 -2.17 3.05
N ARG A 98 -17.44 -1.30 3.48
CA ARG A 98 -18.41 -1.61 4.55
C ARG A 98 -19.43 -2.67 4.17
N ARG A 99 -19.75 -2.76 2.86
CA ARG A 99 -20.75 -3.71 2.32
C ARG A 99 -20.13 -5.03 1.87
N ALA A 100 -18.81 -5.09 1.74
CA ALA A 100 -18.13 -6.29 1.31
C ALA A 100 -18.09 -7.34 2.44
N ARG A 101 -18.31 -8.60 2.07
CA ARG A 101 -18.19 -9.74 3.01
C ARG A 101 -16.76 -9.88 3.52
N ASP A 102 -15.78 -9.70 2.64
CA ASP A 102 -14.35 -9.68 2.96
C ASP A 102 -13.69 -8.52 2.23
N PRO A 103 -13.49 -7.36 2.88
CA PRO A 103 -12.75 -6.25 2.31
C PRO A 103 -11.22 -6.41 2.45
N ILE A 104 -10.75 -7.26 3.36
CA ILE A 104 -9.32 -7.40 3.69
C ILE A 104 -8.59 -8.24 2.64
N GLY A 105 -9.12 -9.41 2.33
CA GLY A 105 -8.46 -10.41 1.48
C GLY A 105 -7.52 -11.33 2.27
N CYS A 106 -7.55 -12.62 1.97
CA CYS A 106 -6.94 -13.69 2.77
C CYS A 106 -5.41 -13.57 2.94
N ASP A 107 -4.70 -13.00 1.96
CA ASP A 107 -3.23 -12.88 1.98
C ASP A 107 -2.75 -11.48 2.37
N ASN A 108 -3.65 -10.53 2.68
CA ASN A 108 -3.29 -9.13 2.79
C ASN A 108 -2.29 -8.84 3.90
N ASP A 109 -2.47 -9.42 5.08
CA ASP A 109 -1.60 -9.20 6.23
C ASP A 109 -0.17 -9.65 5.95
N ARG A 110 -0.01 -10.80 5.28
CA ARG A 110 1.30 -11.28 4.83
C ARG A 110 1.96 -10.28 3.89
N HIS A 111 1.23 -9.78 2.89
CA HIS A 111 1.78 -8.80 1.95
C HIS A 111 2.12 -7.46 2.58
N ILE A 112 1.37 -7.01 3.60
CA ILE A 112 1.71 -5.81 4.39
C ILE A 112 3.01 -6.05 5.16
N ALA A 113 3.12 -7.17 5.87
CA ALA A 113 4.30 -7.51 6.66
C ALA A 113 5.56 -7.65 5.78
N ASP A 114 5.45 -8.39 4.66
CA ASP A 114 6.55 -8.58 3.71
C ASP A 114 7.01 -7.25 3.09
N ALA A 115 6.06 -6.37 2.71
CA ALA A 115 6.39 -5.06 2.18
C ALA A 115 7.10 -4.19 3.22
N ALA A 116 6.59 -4.15 4.46
CA ALA A 116 7.19 -3.40 5.55
C ALA A 116 8.59 -3.92 5.92
N ALA A 117 8.82 -5.23 5.80
CA ALA A 117 10.13 -5.84 6.05
C ALA A 117 11.16 -5.49 4.97
N GLY A 118 10.71 -5.35 3.71
CA GLY A 118 11.59 -5.08 2.57
C GLY A 118 11.78 -3.60 2.23
N GLY A 119 11.12 -2.68 2.94
CA GLY A 119 11.26 -1.24 2.71
C GLY A 119 12.23 -0.57 3.68
N ASP A 120 12.83 0.54 3.25
CA ASP A 120 13.76 1.34 4.05
C ASP A 120 13.03 2.36 4.95
N ALA A 121 11.81 2.73 4.59
CA ALA A 121 10.93 3.59 5.39
C ALA A 121 9.48 3.17 5.23
N LEU A 122 8.68 3.47 6.25
CA LEU A 122 7.27 3.11 6.33
C LEU A 122 6.42 4.36 6.63
N VAL A 123 5.46 4.65 5.75
CA VAL A 123 4.53 5.78 5.88
C VAL A 123 3.09 5.26 5.87
N VAL A 124 2.37 5.48 6.96
CA VAL A 124 0.94 5.16 7.07
C VAL A 124 0.10 6.37 6.66
N ALA A 125 -0.87 6.18 5.77
CA ALA A 125 -1.59 7.29 5.15
C ALA A 125 -2.99 6.89 4.63
N TRP A 126 -3.79 6.21 5.42
CA TRP A 126 -5.10 5.66 5.04
C TRP A 126 -6.28 6.62 5.20
N GLY A 127 -6.13 7.73 5.93
CA GLY A 127 -7.23 8.67 6.17
C GLY A 127 -8.24 8.18 7.21
N ALA A 128 -9.34 8.92 7.34
CA ALA A 128 -10.35 8.71 8.41
C ALA A 128 -11.09 7.36 8.33
N HIS A 129 -11.14 6.72 7.16
CA HIS A 129 -11.84 5.44 6.99
C HIS A 129 -11.04 4.22 7.46
N GLY A 130 -9.79 4.38 7.88
CA GLY A 130 -8.93 3.29 8.36
C GLY A 130 -9.46 2.56 9.58
N ALA A 131 -10.26 3.23 10.43
CA ALA A 131 -10.86 2.66 11.64
C ALA A 131 -11.97 1.64 11.38
N LEU A 132 -12.38 1.42 10.13
CA LEU A 132 -13.40 0.44 9.78
C LEU A 132 -13.02 -0.95 10.32
N GLY A 133 -13.87 -1.49 11.22
CA GLY A 133 -13.65 -2.80 11.83
C GLY A 133 -12.38 -2.90 12.69
N GLY A 134 -11.83 -1.77 13.18
CA GLY A 134 -10.57 -1.74 13.94
C GLY A 134 -9.33 -2.11 13.11
N ARG A 135 -9.43 -2.01 11.79
CA ARG A 135 -8.39 -2.49 10.88
C ARG A 135 -7.09 -1.70 10.98
N ASP A 136 -7.15 -0.40 11.23
CA ASP A 136 -5.99 0.45 11.49
C ASP A 136 -5.18 -0.06 12.69
N HIS A 137 -5.85 -0.36 13.81
CA HIS A 137 -5.18 -0.91 15.00
C HIS A 137 -4.55 -2.29 14.74
N ALA A 138 -5.25 -3.18 14.02
CA ALA A 138 -4.73 -4.49 13.67
C ALA A 138 -3.46 -4.38 12.82
N VAL A 139 -3.43 -3.47 11.84
CA VAL A 139 -2.27 -3.27 10.99
C VAL A 139 -1.15 -2.54 11.72
N LEU A 140 -1.45 -1.56 12.60
CA LEU A 140 -0.41 -0.95 13.44
C LEU A 140 0.26 -1.97 14.37
N ALA A 141 -0.49 -2.91 14.93
CA ALA A 141 0.07 -4.02 15.71
C ALA A 141 0.99 -4.92 14.85
N LEU A 142 0.59 -5.22 13.61
CA LEU A 142 1.40 -5.97 12.65
C LEU A 142 2.71 -5.25 12.29
N LEU A 143 2.69 -3.91 12.29
CA LEU A 143 3.82 -3.04 11.97
C LEU A 143 4.65 -2.61 13.19
N ALA A 144 4.34 -3.12 14.38
CA ALA A 144 5.02 -2.74 15.61
C ALA A 144 6.55 -2.86 15.49
N GLY A 145 7.27 -1.86 16.00
CA GLY A 145 8.75 -1.82 15.94
C GLY A 145 9.35 -1.40 14.60
N ARG A 146 8.52 -1.07 13.58
CA ARG A 146 9.01 -0.66 12.24
C ARG A 146 9.24 0.83 12.08
N GLY A 147 9.00 1.65 13.13
CA GLY A 147 9.23 3.10 13.05
C GLY A 147 8.31 3.78 12.02
N ALA A 148 7.01 3.50 12.08
CA ALA A 148 6.05 4.07 11.15
C ALA A 148 5.99 5.60 11.25
N ALA A 149 6.02 6.27 10.10
CA ALA A 149 5.78 7.69 9.96
C ALA A 149 4.37 7.96 9.37
N CYS A 150 3.89 9.19 9.47
CA CYS A 150 2.67 9.66 8.83
C CYS A 150 2.88 11.03 8.19
N LEU A 151 1.92 11.46 7.36
CA LEU A 151 1.91 12.77 6.72
C LEU A 151 1.14 13.83 7.54
N GLY A 152 0.97 13.58 8.81
CA GLY A 152 0.15 14.32 9.73
C GLY A 152 -1.12 13.58 10.12
N LEU A 153 -1.78 14.06 11.16
CA LEU A 153 -3.02 13.47 11.68
C LEU A 153 -4.22 14.32 11.32
N THR A 154 -5.36 13.70 11.14
CA THR A 154 -6.67 14.39 11.11
C THR A 154 -7.03 14.87 12.52
N ARG A 155 -8.08 15.69 12.65
CA ARG A 155 -8.57 16.11 13.96
C ARG A 155 -8.99 14.92 14.85
N ALA A 156 -9.40 13.80 14.25
CA ALA A 156 -9.77 12.57 14.94
C ALA A 156 -8.60 11.61 15.17
N GLY A 157 -7.34 12.04 14.92
CA GLY A 157 -6.14 11.23 15.16
C GLY A 157 -5.78 10.22 14.06
N HIS A 158 -6.47 10.20 12.93
CA HIS A 158 -6.14 9.29 11.83
C HIS A 158 -5.02 9.84 10.95
N PRO A 159 -4.09 8.99 10.44
CA PRO A 159 -3.09 9.39 9.46
C PRO A 159 -3.73 10.00 8.21
N ARG A 160 -3.29 11.20 7.82
CA ARG A 160 -3.87 11.92 6.68
C ARG A 160 -3.56 11.24 5.36
N HIS A 161 -4.56 11.24 4.47
CA HIS A 161 -4.42 10.71 3.11
C HIS A 161 -3.58 11.66 2.23
N PRO A 162 -2.67 11.17 1.36
CA PRO A 162 -1.70 12.01 0.62
C PRO A 162 -2.35 12.96 -0.37
N LEU A 163 -3.50 12.59 -0.94
CA LEU A 163 -4.09 13.26 -2.10
C LEU A 163 -4.32 14.76 -1.91
N TYR A 164 -4.64 15.19 -0.70
CA TYR A 164 -5.01 16.58 -0.40
C TYR A 164 -3.93 17.37 0.35
N LEU A 165 -2.71 16.83 0.44
CA LEU A 165 -1.62 17.47 1.17
C LEU A 165 -0.76 18.34 0.26
N PRO A 166 -0.09 19.41 0.77
CA PRO A 166 0.88 20.21 0.02
C PRO A 166 2.04 19.35 -0.52
N ARG A 167 2.65 19.77 -1.64
CA ARG A 167 3.75 19.03 -2.26
C ARG A 167 4.99 18.92 -1.36
N GLY A 168 5.24 19.90 -0.51
CA GLY A 168 6.37 19.92 0.40
C GLY A 168 6.17 19.17 1.72
N THR A 169 5.06 18.44 1.88
CA THR A 169 4.80 17.70 3.11
C THR A 169 5.91 16.67 3.37
N GLN A 170 6.45 16.70 4.59
CA GLN A 170 7.46 15.75 5.06
C GLN A 170 6.82 14.69 5.96
N PRO A 171 7.31 13.45 5.93
CA PRO A 171 6.89 12.43 6.90
C PRO A 171 7.38 12.80 8.30
N ARG A 172 6.59 12.45 9.30
CA ARG A 172 6.92 12.62 10.73
C ARG A 172 6.57 11.34 11.48
N PRO A 173 7.25 11.02 12.60
CA PRO A 173 6.89 9.86 13.41
C PRO A 173 5.39 9.83 13.72
N LEU A 174 4.81 8.62 13.74
CA LEU A 174 3.37 8.47 14.00
C LEU A 174 3.02 8.77 15.46
N GLY A 175 3.95 8.60 16.38
CA GLY A 175 3.78 8.74 17.84
C GLY A 175 3.91 7.42 18.55
#